data_49cfc121b8d84e60e01d129095f2499d
#
_entry.id   49cfc121b8d84e60e01d129095f2499d
#
_cell.length_a   1.000
_cell.length_b   1.000
_cell.length_c   1.000
_cell.angle_alpha   90.00
_cell.angle_beta   90.00
_cell.angle_gamma   90.00
#
_symmetry.space_group_name_H-M   'P 1'
#
loop_
_entity.id
_entity.type
_entity.pdbx_description
1 polymer ?
#
loop_
_entity_poly.entity_id
_entity_poly.type
_entity_poly.pdbx_seq_one_letter_code
_entity_poly.pdbx_strand_id
1 'polypeptide(L)'
;SIVNRRCPPAREDAVLIRRANRAGAVLVGTQNMDEFAYGFTTENHHYGPTRNPLDPTRSAGGSSGGSAASVAAGIVDFAFGTDTNGSIRVPASFC
;
A
#
# COMPACT_ATOMS: atom_id res chain seq x y z
N SER A 1 7.59 6.19 7.57
CA SER A 1 7.79 6.64 8.96
C SER A 1 9.02 7.53 9.08
N ILE A 2 8.93 8.57 9.90
CA ILE A 2 10.09 9.44 10.20
C ILE A 2 11.22 8.66 10.89
N VAL A 3 10.89 7.64 11.65
CA VAL A 3 11.84 6.76 12.32
C VAL A 3 12.76 6.07 11.30
N ASN A 4 12.20 5.64 10.19
CA ASN A 4 12.93 4.91 9.16
C ASN A 4 13.68 5.82 8.16
N ARG A 5 13.47 7.15 8.19
CA ARG A 5 14.16 8.08 7.27
C ARG A 5 15.69 8.06 7.38
N ARG A 6 16.21 7.68 8.55
CA ARG A 6 17.66 7.60 8.82
C ARG A 6 18.24 6.22 8.59
N CYS A 7 17.38 5.22 8.29
CA CYS A 7 17.86 3.89 7.97
C CYS A 7 18.47 3.88 6.57
N PRO A 8 19.59 3.20 6.35
CA PRO A 8 20.13 3.02 5.00
C PRO A 8 19.12 2.25 4.16
N PRO A 9 19.11 2.45 2.83
CA PRO A 9 18.32 1.63 1.92
C PRO A 9 18.60 0.15 2.10
N ALA A 10 17.59 -0.69 1.87
CA ALA A 10 17.78 -2.13 1.85
C ALA A 10 18.83 -2.53 0.79
N ARG A 11 19.69 -3.48 1.15
CA ARG A 11 20.77 -3.95 0.24
C ARG A 11 20.28 -4.89 -0.84
N GLU A 12 19.10 -5.47 -0.65
CA GLU A 12 18.46 -6.38 -1.59
C GLU A 12 16.94 -6.28 -1.49
N ASP A 13 16.27 -6.67 -2.56
CA ASP A 13 14.82 -6.75 -2.60
C ASP A 13 14.30 -7.84 -1.66
N ALA A 14 13.12 -7.61 -1.09
CA ALA A 14 12.39 -8.63 -0.36
C ALA A 14 12.12 -9.86 -1.26
N VAL A 15 12.06 -11.04 -0.65
CA VAL A 15 11.82 -12.30 -1.37
C VAL A 15 10.57 -12.22 -2.28
N LEU A 16 9.52 -11.56 -1.81
CA LEU A 16 8.29 -11.36 -2.56
C LEU A 16 8.55 -10.59 -3.86
N ILE A 17 9.28 -9.49 -3.80
CA ILE A 17 9.62 -8.67 -4.97
C ILE A 17 10.50 -9.44 -5.95
N ARG A 18 11.51 -10.15 -5.46
CA ARG A 18 12.35 -11.00 -6.32
C ARG A 18 11.55 -12.09 -7.04
N ARG A 19 10.56 -12.69 -6.35
CA ARG A 19 9.66 -13.70 -6.97
C ARG A 19 8.75 -13.08 -8.02
N ALA A 20 8.17 -11.92 -7.74
CA ALA A 20 7.34 -11.20 -8.70
C ALA A 20 8.14 -10.83 -9.97
N ASN A 21 9.32 -10.25 -9.81
CA ASN A 21 10.20 -9.90 -10.93
C ASN A 21 10.58 -11.13 -11.78
N ARG A 22 10.90 -12.28 -11.13
CA ARG A 22 11.17 -13.53 -11.86
C ARG A 22 9.98 -14.08 -12.62
N ALA A 23 8.76 -13.78 -12.16
CA ALA A 23 7.52 -14.13 -12.84
C ALA A 23 7.13 -13.14 -13.95
N GLY A 24 7.95 -12.12 -14.22
CA GLY A 24 7.74 -11.15 -15.28
C GLY A 24 7.00 -9.89 -14.84
N ALA A 25 6.74 -9.69 -13.55
CA ALA A 25 6.15 -8.46 -13.05
C ALA A 25 7.17 -7.30 -13.09
N VAL A 26 6.67 -6.10 -13.33
CA VAL A 26 7.46 -4.87 -13.31
C VAL A 26 7.08 -4.04 -12.09
N LEU A 27 8.06 -3.74 -11.23
CA LEU A 27 7.84 -2.86 -10.08
C LEU A 27 7.76 -1.41 -10.57
N VAL A 28 6.58 -0.79 -10.41
CA VAL A 28 6.33 0.59 -10.84
C VAL A 28 6.40 1.61 -9.72
N GLY A 29 6.35 1.18 -8.45
CA GLY A 29 6.43 2.09 -7.31
C GLY A 29 6.06 1.45 -5.98
N THR A 30 6.01 2.30 -4.95
CA THR A 30 5.59 1.95 -3.60
C THR A 30 4.31 2.69 -3.25
N GLN A 31 3.51 2.11 -2.36
CA GLN A 31 2.19 2.60 -2.03
C GLN A 31 2.14 3.24 -0.64
N ASN A 32 1.21 4.18 -0.46
CA ASN A 32 0.90 4.72 0.85
C ASN A 32 0.21 3.66 1.72
N MET A 33 0.46 3.72 3.02
CA MET A 33 -0.14 2.82 4.02
C MET A 33 -0.25 3.53 5.37
N ASP A 34 -1.04 3.01 6.29
CA ASP A 34 -0.96 3.45 7.67
C ASP A 34 0.44 3.21 8.23
N GLU A 35 0.95 4.16 9.02
CA GLU A 35 2.30 4.06 9.59
C GLU A 35 2.43 2.79 10.44
N PHE A 36 3.50 2.02 10.25
CA PHE A 36 3.76 0.72 10.87
C PHE A 36 2.69 -0.35 10.59
N ALA A 37 1.92 -0.20 9.51
CA ALA A 37 0.78 -1.07 9.18
C ALA A 37 -0.30 -1.13 10.29
N TYR A 38 -0.40 -0.05 11.08
CA TYR A 38 -1.30 0.03 12.23
C TYR A 38 -2.38 1.09 12.00
N GLY A 39 -3.51 0.66 11.47
CA GLY A 39 -4.66 1.51 11.16
C GLY A 39 -5.57 0.88 10.11
N PHE A 40 -6.71 1.53 9.86
CA PHE A 40 -7.72 1.06 8.91
C PHE A 40 -8.18 2.15 7.93
N THR A 41 -7.47 3.28 7.84
CA THR A 41 -7.90 4.43 7.03
C THR A 41 -6.88 4.88 6.01
N THR A 42 -5.61 4.52 6.15
CA THR A 42 -4.49 5.02 5.34
C THR A 42 -4.44 6.56 5.31
N GLU A 43 -4.61 7.15 6.49
CA GLU A 43 -4.45 8.59 6.74
C GLU A 43 -3.08 8.84 7.35
N ASN A 44 -2.04 8.78 6.54
CA ASN A 44 -0.66 8.89 6.99
C ASN A 44 -0.29 10.37 7.21
N HIS A 45 0.20 10.69 8.41
CA HIS A 45 0.61 12.04 8.75
C HIS A 45 1.73 12.59 7.84
N HIS A 46 2.61 11.73 7.33
CA HIS A 46 3.76 12.14 6.52
C HIS A 46 3.45 12.30 5.04
N TYR A 47 2.47 11.55 4.52
CA TYR A 47 2.16 11.47 3.10
C TYR A 47 0.70 11.85 2.79
N GLY A 48 -0.08 12.14 3.82
CA GLY A 48 -1.49 12.48 3.71
C GLY A 48 -2.40 11.26 3.55
N PRO A 49 -3.71 11.51 3.39
CA PRO A 49 -4.71 10.46 3.25
C PRO A 49 -4.70 9.86 1.85
N THR A 50 -4.93 8.54 1.78
CA THR A 50 -5.29 7.87 0.54
C THR A 50 -6.80 7.87 0.38
N ARG A 51 -7.28 8.46 -0.70
CA ARG A 51 -8.70 8.58 -1.00
C ARG A 51 -9.20 7.38 -1.80
N ASN A 52 -10.47 7.04 -1.60
CA ASN A 52 -11.12 6.01 -2.37
C ASN A 52 -11.30 6.47 -3.82
N PRO A 53 -10.83 5.74 -4.84
CA PRO A 53 -10.98 6.16 -6.24
C PRO A 53 -12.42 6.22 -6.73
N LEU A 54 -13.33 5.44 -6.11
CA LEU A 54 -14.75 5.43 -6.46
C LEU A 54 -15.50 6.63 -5.86
N ASP A 55 -15.04 7.14 -4.72
CA ASP A 55 -15.56 8.34 -4.07
C ASP A 55 -14.43 9.04 -3.30
N PRO A 56 -13.80 10.06 -3.87
CA PRO A 56 -12.66 10.76 -3.23
C PRO A 56 -12.99 11.49 -1.91
N THR A 57 -14.25 11.57 -1.52
CA THR A 57 -14.65 12.10 -0.21
C THR A 57 -14.50 11.08 0.91
N ARG A 58 -14.28 9.81 0.57
CA ARG A 58 -14.17 8.68 1.48
C ARG A 58 -12.75 8.16 1.61
N SER A 59 -12.50 7.44 2.70
CA SER A 59 -11.26 6.70 2.92
C SER A 59 -11.15 5.50 1.97
N ALA A 60 -9.95 5.18 1.57
CA ALA A 60 -9.64 3.93 0.84
C ALA A 60 -9.63 2.70 1.76
N GLY A 61 -9.76 2.90 3.09
CA GLY A 61 -9.49 1.84 4.04
C GLY A 61 -7.99 1.67 4.31
N GLY A 62 -7.63 0.71 5.13
CA GLY A 62 -6.23 0.48 5.55
C GLY A 62 -6.02 -0.86 6.25
N SER A 63 -4.75 -1.14 6.56
CA SER A 63 -3.56 -0.29 6.41
C SER A 63 -2.98 -0.26 4.99
N SER A 64 -3.33 -1.16 4.08
CA SER A 64 -2.83 -1.22 2.70
C SER A 64 -3.73 -0.43 1.72
N GLY A 65 -4.20 0.76 2.11
CA GLY A 65 -5.16 1.53 1.31
C GLY A 65 -4.59 2.03 -0.02
N GLY A 66 -3.31 2.39 -0.06
CA GLY A 66 -2.66 2.77 -1.31
C GLY A 66 -2.64 1.62 -2.33
N SER A 67 -2.43 0.39 -1.85
CA SER A 67 -2.46 -0.81 -2.72
C SER A 67 -3.84 -1.01 -3.33
N ALA A 68 -4.91 -0.98 -2.52
CA ALA A 68 -6.26 -1.13 -3.02
C ALA A 68 -6.66 0.02 -3.96
N ALA A 69 -6.36 1.26 -3.56
CA ALA A 69 -6.69 2.44 -4.37
C ALA A 69 -5.99 2.42 -5.74
N SER A 70 -4.72 2.01 -5.81
CA SER A 70 -3.99 1.97 -7.08
C SER A 70 -4.54 0.92 -8.06
N VAL A 71 -4.99 -0.22 -7.55
CA VAL A 71 -5.65 -1.26 -8.36
C VAL A 71 -7.04 -0.78 -8.79
N ALA A 72 -7.84 -0.28 -7.88
CA ALA A 72 -9.19 0.22 -8.19
C ALA A 72 -9.18 1.39 -9.18
N ALA A 73 -8.16 2.24 -9.14
CA ALA A 73 -7.97 3.33 -10.10
C ALA A 73 -7.40 2.86 -11.45
N GLY A 74 -7.08 1.58 -11.63
CA GLY A 74 -6.49 1.05 -12.85
C GLY A 74 -5.05 1.50 -13.12
N ILE A 75 -4.35 1.96 -12.10
CA ILE A 75 -2.93 2.40 -12.23
C ILE A 75 -2.00 1.19 -12.37
N VAL A 76 -2.32 0.11 -11.69
CA VAL A 76 -1.58 -1.15 -11.72
C VAL A 76 -2.53 -2.33 -11.78
N ASP A 77 -2.08 -3.46 -12.35
CA ASP A 77 -2.89 -4.68 -12.46
C ASP A 77 -3.05 -5.37 -11.10
N PHE A 78 -2.06 -5.28 -10.25
CA PHE A 78 -2.09 -5.81 -8.89
C PHE A 78 -1.13 -5.03 -7.98
N ALA A 79 -1.33 -5.15 -6.68
CA ALA A 79 -0.44 -4.58 -5.67
C ALA A 79 -0.30 -5.52 -4.48
N PHE A 80 0.84 -5.45 -3.80
CA PHE A 80 1.05 -6.18 -2.55
C PHE A 80 0.58 -5.37 -1.35
N GLY A 81 0.14 -6.07 -0.32
CA GLY A 81 -0.21 -5.52 0.98
C GLY A 81 0.12 -6.52 2.09
N THR A 82 -0.14 -6.14 3.32
CA THR A 82 -0.04 -7.01 4.49
C THR A 82 -1.37 -7.03 5.24
N ASP A 83 -1.74 -8.16 5.82
CA ASP A 83 -3.01 -8.31 6.52
C ASP A 83 -2.83 -9.14 7.79
N THR A 84 -3.04 -8.50 8.94
CA THR A 84 -3.12 -9.18 10.24
C THR A 84 -4.58 -9.25 10.71
N ASN A 85 -5.26 -8.10 10.75
CA ASN A 85 -6.64 -7.97 11.23
C ASN A 85 -7.59 -7.38 10.17
N GLY A 86 -7.25 -7.45 8.89
CA GLY A 86 -8.07 -6.92 7.81
C GLY A 86 -7.37 -5.90 6.92
N SER A 87 -6.08 -5.67 7.08
CA SER A 87 -5.36 -4.58 6.41
C SER A 87 -5.23 -4.72 4.88
N ILE A 88 -5.58 -5.84 4.28
CA ILE A 88 -5.84 -6.00 2.85
C ILE A 88 -7.35 -6.07 2.61
N ARG A 89 -8.06 -6.90 3.39
CA ARG A 89 -9.50 -7.16 3.21
C ARG A 89 -10.34 -5.90 3.36
N VAL A 90 -10.03 -5.04 4.33
CA VAL A 90 -10.76 -3.78 4.55
C VAL A 90 -10.63 -2.86 3.33
N PRO A 91 -9.44 -2.44 2.89
CA PRO A 91 -9.34 -1.56 1.73
C PRO A 91 -9.83 -2.22 0.43
N ALA A 92 -9.66 -3.53 0.25
CA ALA A 92 -10.19 -4.25 -0.90
C ALA A 92 -11.73 -4.30 -0.93
N SER A 93 -12.39 -4.20 0.24
CA SER A 93 -13.85 -4.13 0.30
C SER A 93 -14.39 -2.71 0.08
N PHE A 94 -13.57 -1.68 0.26
CA PHE A 94 -13.97 -0.28 0.11
C PHE A 94 -13.73 0.24 -1.31
N CYS A 95 -12.69 -0.22 -1.95
CA CYS A 95 -12.30 0.11 -3.31
C CYS A 95 -12.66 -1.01 -4.29
#